data_5801fe7341d4f85cbff31e626f3732ed
#
_entry.id   5801fe7341d4f85cbff31e626f3732ed
#
_cell.length_a   1.000
_cell.length_b   1.000
_cell.length_c   1.000
_cell.angle_alpha   90.00
_cell.angle_beta   90.00
_cell.angle_gamma   90.00
#
_symmetry.space_group_name_H-M   'P 1'
#
loop_
_entity.id
_entity.type
_entity.pdbx_description
1 polymer ?
#
loop_
_entity_poly.entity_id
_entity_poly.type
_entity_poly.pdbx_seq_one_letter_code
_entity_poly.pdbx_strand_id
1 'polypeptide(L)'
;YYMDQWGAMVTGWVSVNGRWYYMDQWGAMMTGWVSVNGHWYLNTDGSMAASQWIGDYYVQADGAMATSQWIGGYYVDTFGKWVRNA
;
A
#
# COMPACT_ATOMS: atom_id res chain seq x y z
N TYR A 1 9.90 -7.55 -13.58
CA TYR A 1 8.62 -7.78 -14.27
C TYR A 1 8.02 -9.10 -13.80
N TYR A 2 6.70 -9.11 -13.68
CA TYR A 2 5.98 -10.32 -13.34
C TYR A 2 5.22 -10.82 -14.58
N MET A 3 5.39 -12.08 -14.88
CA MET A 3 4.74 -12.71 -16.04
C MET A 3 3.70 -13.70 -15.55
N ASP A 4 2.58 -13.80 -16.26
CA ASP A 4 1.60 -14.83 -15.94
C ASP A 4 2.04 -16.17 -16.58
N GLN A 5 1.20 -17.20 -16.42
CA GLN A 5 1.55 -18.54 -16.90
C GLN A 5 1.66 -18.65 -18.43
N TRP A 6 1.12 -17.66 -19.15
CA TRP A 6 1.22 -17.63 -20.61
C TRP A 6 2.33 -16.72 -21.10
N GLY A 7 3.15 -16.17 -20.17
CA GLY A 7 4.26 -15.30 -20.53
C GLY A 7 3.87 -13.86 -20.78
N ALA A 8 2.60 -13.49 -20.56
CA ALA A 8 2.17 -12.10 -20.71
C ALA A 8 2.59 -11.28 -19.49
N MET A 9 3.04 -10.05 -19.75
CA MET A 9 3.45 -9.15 -18.68
C MET A 9 2.23 -8.70 -17.88
N VAL A 10 2.31 -8.84 -16.55
CA VAL A 10 1.22 -8.45 -15.66
C VAL A 10 1.39 -7.01 -15.24
N THR A 11 0.32 -6.24 -15.29
CA THR A 11 0.29 -4.85 -14.81
C THR A 11 -0.81 -4.72 -13.77
N GLY A 12 -0.69 -3.68 -12.90
CA GLY A 12 -1.66 -3.46 -11.83
C GLY A 12 -1.40 -4.37 -10.65
N TRP A 13 -2.44 -4.61 -9.87
CA TRP A 13 -2.33 -5.43 -8.66
C TRP A 13 -2.20 -6.91 -9.01
N VAL A 14 -1.26 -7.58 -8.32
CA VAL A 14 -1.07 -9.01 -8.49
C VAL A 14 -0.83 -9.65 -7.12
N SER A 15 -1.44 -10.81 -6.88
CA SER A 15 -1.29 -11.56 -5.64
C SER A 15 -0.37 -12.75 -5.88
N VAL A 16 0.74 -12.83 -5.13
CA VAL A 16 1.71 -13.91 -5.23
C VAL A 16 2.02 -14.42 -3.83
N ASN A 17 1.76 -15.71 -3.58
CA ASN A 17 2.05 -16.34 -2.29
C ASN A 17 1.42 -15.61 -1.10
N GLY A 18 0.20 -15.11 -1.28
CA GLY A 18 -0.53 -14.40 -0.23
C GLY A 18 -0.11 -12.96 -0.02
N ARG A 19 0.75 -12.44 -0.88
CA ARG A 19 1.19 -11.05 -0.80
C ARG A 19 0.77 -10.29 -2.05
N TRP A 20 0.43 -9.02 -1.86
CA TRP A 20 0.02 -8.17 -2.97
C TRP A 20 1.18 -7.29 -3.41
N TYR A 21 1.34 -7.19 -4.74
CA TYR A 21 2.34 -6.33 -5.39
C TYR A 21 1.63 -5.48 -6.42
N TYR A 22 2.20 -4.32 -6.70
CA TYR A 22 1.65 -3.45 -7.73
C TYR A 22 2.68 -3.26 -8.83
N MET A 23 2.27 -3.56 -10.06
CA MET A 23 3.10 -3.38 -11.26
C MET A 23 2.59 -2.17 -12.02
N ASP A 24 3.51 -1.33 -12.50
CA ASP A 24 3.13 -0.16 -13.28
C ASP A 24 2.74 -0.56 -14.71
N GLN A 25 2.44 0.42 -15.55
CA GLN A 25 1.98 0.15 -16.91
C GLN A 25 3.04 -0.53 -17.79
N TRP A 26 4.28 -0.49 -17.37
CA TRP A 26 5.38 -1.16 -18.06
C TRP A 26 5.74 -2.49 -17.41
N GLY A 27 4.97 -2.91 -16.42
CA GLY A 27 5.21 -4.17 -15.73
C GLY A 27 6.28 -4.13 -14.66
N ALA A 28 6.84 -2.97 -14.37
CA ALA A 28 7.85 -2.83 -13.33
C ALA A 28 7.20 -2.80 -11.95
N MET A 29 7.80 -3.51 -10.99
CA MET A 29 7.29 -3.55 -9.62
C MET A 29 7.48 -2.19 -8.96
N MET A 30 6.38 -1.68 -8.37
CA MET A 30 6.40 -0.42 -7.66
C MET A 30 6.76 -0.63 -6.19
N THR A 31 7.38 0.38 -5.58
CA THR A 31 7.66 0.40 -4.15
C THR A 31 7.33 1.79 -3.61
N GLY A 32 7.15 1.90 -2.30
CA GLY A 32 6.79 3.15 -1.66
C GLY A 32 5.31 3.47 -1.81
N TRP A 33 4.95 4.74 -1.70
CA TRP A 33 3.56 5.16 -1.78
C TRP A 33 3.05 5.13 -3.22
N VAL A 34 1.87 4.54 -3.38
CA VAL A 34 1.19 4.44 -4.68
C VAL A 34 -0.23 4.96 -4.51
N SER A 35 -0.68 5.82 -5.43
CA SER A 35 -2.04 6.37 -5.41
C SER A 35 -2.84 5.74 -6.54
N VAL A 36 -3.66 4.74 -6.21
CA VAL A 36 -4.55 4.05 -7.15
C VAL A 36 -5.84 3.76 -6.41
N ASN A 37 -6.89 4.54 -6.66
CA ASN A 37 -8.17 4.42 -5.95
C ASN A 37 -7.96 4.45 -4.43
N GLY A 38 -7.10 5.38 -3.97
CA GLY A 38 -6.70 5.48 -2.58
C GLY A 38 -5.19 5.49 -2.50
N HIS A 39 -4.67 5.43 -1.28
CA HIS A 39 -3.23 5.45 -1.06
C HIS A 39 -2.79 4.11 -0.47
N TRP A 40 -1.75 3.53 -1.05
CA TRP A 40 -1.21 2.24 -0.65
C TRP A 40 0.28 2.35 -0.48
N TYR A 41 0.86 1.59 0.46
CA TYR A 41 2.30 1.60 0.66
C TYR A 41 2.88 0.23 0.34
N LEU A 42 3.90 0.21 -0.50
CA LEU A 42 4.60 -1.01 -0.87
C LEU A 42 5.99 -0.99 -0.24
N ASN A 43 6.33 -2.06 0.46
CA ASN A 43 7.63 -2.20 1.11
C ASN A 43 8.76 -2.24 0.09
N THR A 44 10.00 -2.19 0.57
CA THR A 44 11.16 -2.20 -0.33
C THR A 44 11.28 -3.49 -1.14
N ASP A 45 10.67 -4.59 -0.66
CA ASP A 45 10.63 -5.85 -1.40
C ASP A 45 9.43 -5.90 -2.37
N GLY A 46 8.64 -4.85 -2.42
CA GLY A 46 7.50 -4.73 -3.31
C GLY A 46 6.18 -5.21 -2.72
N SER A 47 6.20 -5.89 -1.57
CA SER A 47 4.96 -6.39 -0.96
C SER A 47 4.17 -5.25 -0.33
N MET A 48 2.82 -5.35 -0.41
CA MET A 48 1.94 -4.33 0.16
C MET A 48 1.99 -4.37 1.69
N ALA A 49 2.21 -3.20 2.30
CA ALA A 49 2.18 -3.08 3.74
C ALA A 49 0.74 -3.10 4.26
N ALA A 50 0.53 -3.66 5.43
CA ALA A 50 -0.80 -3.72 6.03
C ALA A 50 -0.66 -3.71 7.55
N SER A 51 -1.64 -3.07 8.22
CA SER A 51 -1.72 -3.00 9.67
C SER A 51 -0.42 -2.51 10.32
N GLN A 52 0.17 -1.47 9.75
CA GLN A 52 1.42 -0.94 10.29
C GLN A 52 1.55 0.56 10.06
N TRP A 53 2.40 1.19 10.85
CA TRP A 53 2.71 2.60 10.71
C TRP A 53 3.88 2.80 9.76
N ILE A 54 3.73 3.79 8.88
CA ILE A 54 4.78 4.20 7.95
C ILE A 54 5.06 5.67 8.27
N GLY A 55 6.06 5.93 9.10
CA GLY A 55 6.29 7.30 9.57
C GLY A 55 5.07 7.81 10.32
N ASP A 56 4.45 8.87 9.84
CA ASP A 56 3.26 9.46 10.46
C ASP A 56 1.95 8.92 9.85
N TYR A 57 2.03 7.91 8.98
CA TYR A 57 0.86 7.37 8.29
C TYR A 57 0.62 5.93 8.70
N TYR A 58 -0.64 5.53 8.70
CA TYR A 58 -1.00 4.16 9.05
C TYR A 58 -1.73 3.50 7.90
N VAL A 59 -1.35 2.27 7.57
CA VAL A 59 -2.07 1.47 6.58
C VAL A 59 -2.87 0.39 7.30
N GLN A 60 -4.11 0.22 6.86
CA GLN A 60 -5.05 -0.71 7.47
C GLN A 60 -4.77 -2.15 7.03
N ALA A 61 -5.55 -3.09 7.57
CA ALA A 61 -5.38 -4.51 7.25
C ALA A 61 -5.53 -4.82 5.76
N ASP A 62 -6.31 -4.03 5.04
CA ASP A 62 -6.47 -4.19 3.59
C ASP A 62 -5.40 -3.46 2.79
N GLY A 63 -4.48 -2.77 3.48
CA GLY A 63 -3.39 -2.04 2.84
C GLY A 63 -3.69 -0.58 2.54
N ALA A 64 -4.94 -0.15 2.68
CA ALA A 64 -5.32 1.23 2.39
C ALA A 64 -4.88 2.17 3.52
N MET A 65 -4.43 3.36 3.15
CA MET A 65 -4.04 4.36 4.15
C MET A 65 -5.26 4.80 4.95
N ALA A 66 -5.14 4.82 6.28
CA ALA A 66 -6.20 5.28 7.14
C ALA A 66 -6.31 6.81 7.10
N THR A 67 -7.55 7.32 7.16
CA THR A 67 -7.80 8.75 7.20
C THR A 67 -8.95 9.03 8.15
N SER A 68 -8.89 10.18 8.82
CA SER A 68 -9.97 10.67 9.69
C SER A 68 -10.49 9.63 10.68
N GLN A 69 -9.59 8.91 11.33
CA GLN A 69 -10.00 7.87 12.28
C GLN A 69 -8.96 7.64 13.37
N TRP A 70 -9.38 6.97 14.43
CA TRP A 70 -8.53 6.62 15.55
C TRP A 70 -7.94 5.23 15.34
N ILE A 71 -6.65 5.10 15.64
CA ILE A 71 -5.94 3.83 15.56
C ILE A 71 -5.25 3.62 16.89
N GLY A 72 -5.84 2.82 17.76
CA GLY A 72 -5.26 2.45 19.03
C GLY A 72 -4.88 3.61 19.94
N GLY A 73 -5.58 4.71 19.88
CA GLY A 73 -5.27 5.90 20.67
C GLY A 73 -4.55 7.00 19.90
N TYR A 74 -4.28 6.76 18.62
CA TYR A 74 -3.67 7.74 17.74
C TYR A 74 -4.67 8.14 16.66
N TYR A 75 -4.75 9.44 16.38
CA TYR A 75 -5.67 9.96 15.40
C TYR A 75 -4.93 10.38 14.14
N VAL A 76 -5.46 9.99 12.96
CA VAL A 76 -4.95 10.44 11.66
C VAL A 76 -5.98 11.37 11.03
N ASP A 77 -5.52 12.44 10.42
CA ASP A 77 -6.37 13.45 9.81
C ASP A 77 -6.87 13.05 8.43
N THR A 78 -7.52 13.97 7.72
CA THR A 78 -8.07 13.68 6.38
C THR A 78 -6.99 13.37 5.35
N PHE A 79 -5.76 13.76 5.61
CA PHE A 79 -4.63 13.43 4.74
C PHE A 79 -3.90 12.17 5.19
N GLY A 80 -4.38 11.54 6.28
CA GLY A 80 -3.79 10.31 6.80
C GLY A 80 -2.62 10.53 7.75
N LYS A 81 -2.26 11.78 8.01
CA LYS A 81 -1.11 12.08 8.85
C LYS A 81 -1.50 12.02 10.33
N TRP A 82 -0.61 11.46 11.14
CA TRP A 82 -0.82 11.37 12.58
C TRP A 82 -0.87 12.77 13.21
N VAL A 83 -1.93 13.01 13.99
CA VAL A 83 -2.14 14.26 14.71
C VAL A 83 -1.69 14.05 16.16
N ARG A 84 -0.56 14.66 16.52
CA ARG A 84 0.09 14.39 17.81
C ARG A 84 -0.63 14.95 19.02
N ASN A 85 -1.46 15.95 18.82
CA ASN A 85 -2.15 16.65 19.90
C ASN A 85 -3.67 16.49 19.82
N ALA A 86 -4.14 15.42 19.22
CA ALA A 86 -5.57 15.15 19.09
C ALA A 86 -6.15 14.55 20.36
#